data_b8a186c8f8be8f9406c5c7358d2dd8ef
#
_entry.id   b8a186c8f8be8f9406c5c7358d2dd8ef
#
_cell.length_a   1.000
_cell.length_b   1.000
_cell.length_c   1.000
_cell.angle_alpha   90.00
_cell.angle_beta   90.00
_cell.angle_gamma   90.00
#
_symmetry.space_group_name_H-M   'P 1'
#
loop_
_entity.id
_entity.type
_entity.pdbx_description
1 polymer ?
#
loop_
_entity_poly.entity_id
_entity_poly.type
_entity_poly.pdbx_seq_one_letter_code
_entity_poly.pdbx_strand_id
1 'polypeptide(L)'
;MSEFKGTKGKWHLDGNKDDLFMVASDINDKANVVCQQPDKDACESSLKNWEANSKLISKAPEMLEMLNKCADYFLNIPNNIQAEENAEAILQLIKECTEL
;
A
#
# COMPACT_ATOMS: atom_id res chain seq x y z
N MET A 1 13.68 -4.11 10.85
CA MET A 1 12.63 -3.23 10.29
C MET A 1 11.26 -3.69 10.77
N SER A 2 10.32 -2.75 10.89
CA SER A 2 8.96 -3.06 11.31
C SER A 2 8.26 -3.91 10.26
N GLU A 3 7.54 -4.93 10.68
CA GLU A 3 6.77 -5.79 9.82
C GLU A 3 5.34 -5.28 9.69
N PHE A 4 4.80 -5.29 8.47
CA PHE A 4 3.41 -4.95 8.24
C PHE A 4 2.49 -5.99 8.90
N LYS A 5 1.52 -5.52 9.68
CA LYS A 5 0.63 -6.37 10.49
C LYS A 5 -0.76 -6.55 9.90
N GLY A 6 -1.01 -5.99 8.74
CA GLY A 6 -2.29 -6.13 8.05
C GLY A 6 -2.38 -7.39 7.20
N THR A 7 -3.28 -7.35 6.23
CA THR A 7 -3.51 -8.47 5.32
C THR A 7 -2.25 -8.80 4.54
N LYS A 8 -1.78 -10.02 4.69
CA LYS A 8 -0.56 -10.50 4.03
C LYS A 8 -0.84 -10.89 2.58
N GLY A 9 0.24 -11.05 1.83
CA GLY A 9 0.19 -11.47 0.45
C GLY A 9 0.10 -10.30 -0.51
N LYS A 10 0.00 -10.63 -1.77
CA LYS A 10 -0.10 -9.66 -2.85
C LYS A 10 -1.55 -9.20 -2.97
N TRP A 11 -1.77 -7.90 -3.00
CA TRP A 11 -3.11 -7.33 -3.18
C TRP A 11 -3.41 -7.17 -4.66
N HIS A 12 -4.66 -7.36 -5.03
CA HIS A 12 -5.12 -7.21 -6.41
C HIS A 12 -6.53 -6.62 -6.45
N LEU A 13 -6.88 -6.07 -7.59
CA LEU A 13 -8.23 -5.60 -7.84
C LEU A 13 -9.11 -6.81 -8.16
N ASP A 14 -10.28 -6.87 -7.53
CA ASP A 14 -11.26 -7.91 -7.77
C ASP A 14 -12.54 -7.28 -8.32
N GLY A 15 -13.10 -7.93 -9.33
CA GLY A 15 -14.26 -7.43 -10.05
C GLY A 15 -14.07 -7.67 -11.53
N ASN A 16 -15.01 -7.19 -12.32
CA ASN A 16 -14.91 -7.29 -13.77
C ASN A 16 -14.37 -5.98 -14.37
N LYS A 17 -14.21 -5.96 -15.67
CA LYS A 17 -13.64 -4.83 -16.41
C LYS A 17 -14.41 -3.53 -16.17
N ASP A 18 -15.71 -3.63 -15.99
CA ASP A 18 -16.60 -2.47 -15.87
C ASP A 18 -17.01 -2.18 -14.42
N ASP A 19 -16.68 -3.09 -13.49
CA ASP A 19 -17.10 -2.98 -12.11
C ASP A 19 -16.03 -3.53 -11.16
N LEU A 20 -15.07 -2.69 -10.81
CA LEU A 20 -14.03 -3.03 -9.84
C LEU A 20 -14.60 -2.77 -8.44
N PHE A 21 -14.93 -3.80 -7.72
CA PHE A 21 -15.63 -3.64 -6.46
C PHE A 21 -14.82 -3.84 -5.19
N MET A 22 -13.60 -4.39 -5.29
CA MET A 22 -12.76 -4.52 -4.09
C MET A 22 -11.28 -4.68 -4.40
N VAL A 23 -10.47 -4.43 -3.36
CA VAL A 23 -9.06 -4.82 -3.32
C VAL A 23 -8.99 -6.01 -2.36
N ALA A 24 -8.35 -7.08 -2.78
CA ALA A 24 -8.29 -8.31 -2.01
C ALA A 24 -6.92 -8.98 -2.11
N SER A 25 -6.66 -9.89 -1.19
CA SER A 25 -5.50 -10.77 -1.20
C SER A 25 -5.98 -12.20 -1.12
N ASP A 26 -5.44 -13.07 -1.97
CA ASP A 26 -5.78 -14.49 -1.95
C ASP A 26 -4.78 -15.20 -1.04
N ILE A 27 -5.27 -15.67 0.10
CA ILE A 27 -4.48 -16.44 1.04
C ILE A 27 -5.21 -17.76 1.29
N ASN A 28 -4.53 -18.89 1.05
CA ASN A 28 -5.12 -20.21 1.22
C ASN A 28 -6.38 -20.41 0.36
N ASP A 29 -6.34 -19.91 -0.87
CA ASP A 29 -7.44 -19.96 -1.84
C ASP A 29 -8.72 -19.26 -1.40
N LYS A 30 -8.60 -18.33 -0.46
CA LYS A 30 -9.72 -17.51 0.00
C LYS A 30 -9.42 -16.03 -0.20
N ALA A 31 -10.36 -15.31 -0.77
CA ALA A 31 -10.24 -13.86 -0.92
C ALA A 31 -10.36 -13.19 0.45
N ASN A 32 -9.36 -12.40 0.80
CA ASN A 32 -9.34 -11.58 2.00
C ASN A 32 -9.53 -10.14 1.59
N VAL A 33 -10.69 -9.56 1.90
CA VAL A 33 -11.02 -8.19 1.49
C VAL A 33 -10.16 -7.20 2.25
N VAL A 34 -9.47 -6.33 1.51
CA VAL A 34 -8.71 -5.21 2.07
C VAL A 34 -9.61 -3.98 2.15
N CYS A 35 -10.27 -3.67 1.05
CA CYS A 35 -11.27 -2.59 1.01
C CYS A 35 -12.27 -2.84 -0.09
N GLN A 36 -13.42 -2.20 0.02
CA GLN A 36 -14.53 -2.33 -0.94
C GLN A 36 -14.86 -0.96 -1.53
N GLN A 37 -15.52 -0.97 -2.69
CA GLN A 37 -15.99 0.26 -3.29
C GLN A 37 -17.00 0.95 -2.37
N PRO A 38 -17.07 2.29 -2.42
CA PRO A 38 -18.07 3.03 -1.64
C PRO A 38 -19.49 2.63 -1.98
N ASP A 39 -20.39 2.74 -1.01
CA ASP A 39 -21.82 2.49 -1.23
C ASP A 39 -22.40 3.47 -2.25
N LYS A 40 -23.53 3.10 -2.86
CA LYS A 40 -24.24 3.97 -3.80
C LYS A 40 -24.56 5.34 -3.22
N ASP A 41 -24.77 5.39 -1.91
CA ASP A 41 -25.15 6.62 -1.18
C ASP A 41 -23.93 7.41 -0.70
N ALA A 42 -22.71 6.95 -1.02
CA ALA A 42 -21.49 7.68 -0.71
C ALA A 42 -21.41 8.98 -1.54
N CYS A 43 -20.58 9.91 -1.12
CA CYS A 43 -20.43 11.14 -1.87
C CYS A 43 -19.90 10.87 -3.30
N GLU A 44 -20.33 11.71 -4.23
CA GLU A 44 -20.00 11.57 -5.64
C GLU A 44 -18.48 11.49 -5.89
N SER A 45 -17.69 12.29 -5.17
CA SER A 45 -16.23 12.27 -5.32
C SER A 45 -15.63 10.91 -4.94
N SER A 46 -16.15 10.26 -3.90
CA SER A 46 -15.67 8.91 -3.51
C SER A 46 -15.95 7.89 -4.58
N LEU A 47 -17.15 7.92 -5.17
CA LEU A 47 -17.54 7.01 -6.23
C LEU A 47 -16.70 7.25 -7.50
N LYS A 48 -16.54 8.52 -7.86
CA LYS A 48 -15.82 8.94 -9.05
C LYS A 48 -14.33 8.57 -8.97
N ASN A 49 -13.75 8.68 -7.79
CA ASN A 49 -12.32 8.45 -7.59
C ASN A 49 -11.97 7.01 -7.23
N TRP A 50 -12.96 6.15 -7.06
CA TRP A 50 -12.74 4.77 -6.62
C TRP A 50 -11.77 4.00 -7.51
N GLU A 51 -11.92 4.11 -8.84
CA GLU A 51 -11.04 3.38 -9.76
C GLU A 51 -9.57 3.74 -9.54
N ALA A 52 -9.25 5.03 -9.47
CA ALA A 52 -7.89 5.48 -9.22
C ALA A 52 -7.39 5.09 -7.83
N ASN A 53 -8.23 5.29 -6.82
CA ASN A 53 -7.89 4.95 -5.44
C ASN A 53 -7.63 3.46 -5.27
N SER A 54 -8.48 2.61 -5.85
CA SER A 54 -8.34 1.17 -5.75
C SER A 54 -7.06 0.66 -6.41
N LYS A 55 -6.68 1.25 -7.53
CA LYS A 55 -5.41 0.90 -8.19
C LYS A 55 -4.21 1.20 -7.31
N LEU A 56 -4.19 2.37 -6.68
CA LEU A 56 -3.11 2.74 -5.76
C LEU A 56 -3.09 1.82 -4.54
N ILE A 57 -4.25 1.57 -3.95
CA ILE A 57 -4.36 0.69 -2.77
C ILE A 57 -3.86 -0.72 -3.11
N SER A 58 -4.20 -1.24 -4.29
CA SER A 58 -3.78 -2.59 -4.68
C SER A 58 -2.26 -2.74 -4.79
N LYS A 59 -1.52 -1.65 -4.94
CA LYS A 59 -0.06 -1.65 -5.03
C LYS A 59 0.64 -1.31 -3.70
N ALA A 60 -0.13 -1.11 -2.64
CA ALA A 60 0.46 -0.71 -1.36
C ALA A 60 1.52 -1.69 -0.83
N PRO A 61 1.32 -3.03 -0.88
CA PRO A 61 2.37 -3.94 -0.42
C PRO A 61 3.67 -3.80 -1.18
N GLU A 62 3.62 -3.66 -2.50
CA GLU A 62 4.81 -3.48 -3.33
C GLU A 62 5.48 -2.12 -3.06
N MET A 63 4.69 -1.09 -2.79
CA MET A 63 5.22 0.23 -2.41
C MET A 63 5.96 0.16 -1.09
N LEU A 64 5.40 -0.53 -0.09
CA LEU A 64 6.05 -0.71 1.20
C LEU A 64 7.37 -1.47 1.05
N GLU A 65 7.37 -2.54 0.25
CA GLU A 65 8.58 -3.30 -0.04
C GLU A 65 9.65 -2.42 -0.72
N MET A 66 9.23 -1.61 -1.68
CA MET A 66 10.15 -0.69 -2.37
C MET A 66 10.71 0.36 -1.42
N LEU A 67 9.89 0.88 -0.50
CA LEU A 67 10.35 1.83 0.53
C LEU A 67 11.42 1.20 1.41
N ASN A 68 11.26 -0.06 1.81
CA ASN A 68 12.29 -0.77 2.57
C ASN A 68 13.60 -0.87 1.79
N LYS A 69 13.54 -1.19 0.52
CA LYS A 69 14.73 -1.25 -0.35
C LYS A 69 15.39 0.12 -0.50
N CYS A 70 14.60 1.16 -0.65
CA CYS A 70 15.14 2.53 -0.76
C CYS A 70 15.83 2.96 0.53
N ALA A 71 15.25 2.64 1.70
CA ALA A 71 15.86 2.96 2.98
C ALA A 71 17.21 2.28 3.11
N ASP A 72 17.29 0.99 2.78
CA ASP A 72 18.55 0.24 2.82
C ASP A 72 19.60 0.86 1.88
N TYR A 73 19.18 1.25 0.69
CA TYR A 73 20.08 1.89 -0.27
C TYR A 73 20.67 3.18 0.30
N PHE A 74 19.84 4.07 0.83
CA PHE A 74 20.29 5.36 1.36
C PHE A 74 21.14 5.19 2.61
N LEU A 75 20.86 4.21 3.47
CA LEU A 75 21.67 3.94 4.67
C LEU A 75 23.07 3.45 4.33
N ASN A 76 23.27 2.90 3.15
CA ASN A 76 24.56 2.40 2.70
C ASN A 76 25.39 3.43 1.92
N ILE A 77 24.91 4.66 1.78
CA ILE A 77 25.67 5.75 1.16
C ILE A 77 26.43 6.50 2.26
N PRO A 78 27.78 6.40 2.31
CA PRO A 78 28.54 7.04 3.37
C PRO A 78 28.67 8.54 3.17
N ASN A 79 28.73 9.28 4.28
CA ASN A 79 29.06 10.71 4.29
C ASN A 79 28.16 11.57 3.38
N ASN A 80 26.88 11.23 3.31
CA ASN A 80 25.91 11.97 2.49
C ASN A 80 24.73 12.38 3.35
N ILE A 81 24.65 13.65 3.70
CA ILE A 81 23.59 14.20 4.57
C ILE A 81 22.20 14.04 3.93
N GLN A 82 22.10 14.29 2.63
CA GLN A 82 20.81 14.14 1.92
C GLN A 82 20.32 12.69 1.93
N ALA A 83 21.23 11.73 1.76
CA ALA A 83 20.88 10.32 1.83
C ALA A 83 20.41 9.93 3.23
N GLU A 84 21.08 10.45 4.28
CA GLU A 84 20.67 10.21 5.66
C GLU A 84 19.27 10.78 5.94
N GLU A 85 19.00 12.00 5.49
CA GLU A 85 17.70 12.64 5.63
C GLU A 85 16.60 11.86 4.89
N ASN A 86 16.89 11.40 3.68
CA ASN A 86 15.97 10.58 2.91
C ASN A 86 15.67 9.26 3.62
N ALA A 87 16.71 8.60 4.15
CA ALA A 87 16.53 7.36 4.89
C ALA A 87 15.65 7.56 6.12
N GLU A 88 15.89 8.63 6.88
CA GLU A 88 15.09 8.94 8.07
C GLU A 88 13.62 9.18 7.71
N ALA A 89 13.35 9.93 6.65
CA ALA A 89 11.98 10.20 6.19
C ALA A 89 11.28 8.91 5.77
N ILE A 90 11.98 8.04 5.03
CA ILE A 90 11.43 6.76 4.58
C ILE A 90 11.15 5.84 5.77
N LEU A 91 12.09 5.74 6.70
CA LEU A 91 11.93 4.90 7.90
C LEU A 91 10.79 5.39 8.78
N GLN A 92 10.60 6.71 8.89
CA GLN A 92 9.46 7.26 9.62
C GLN A 92 8.13 6.88 8.95
N LEU A 93 8.06 6.95 7.63
CA LEU A 93 6.86 6.56 6.89
C LEU A 93 6.57 5.07 7.06
N ILE A 94 7.60 4.23 6.99
CA ILE A 94 7.46 2.77 7.21
C ILE A 94 6.92 2.51 8.62
N LYS A 95 7.45 3.20 9.62
CA LYS A 95 7.00 3.09 11.00
C LYS A 95 5.52 3.42 11.13
N GLU A 96 5.09 4.53 10.53
CA GLU A 96 3.68 4.94 10.55
C GLU A 96 2.77 3.92 9.89
N CYS A 97 3.26 3.20 8.86
CA CYS A 97 2.49 2.19 8.14
C CYS A 97 2.48 0.82 8.83
N THR A 98 3.41 0.53 9.73
CA THR A 98 3.60 -0.82 10.27
C THR A 98 3.36 -0.94 11.77
N GLU A 99 3.43 0.14 12.51
CA GLU A 99 3.16 0.11 13.96
C GLU A 99 1.68 0.32 14.26
N LEU A 100 1.16 -0.50 15.15
CA LEU A 100 -0.21 -0.39 15.64
C LEU A 100 -0.23 0.20 17.05
#